data_19a9b955b00ae9c9e508ed86385d77c3
#
_entry.id   19a9b955b00ae9c9e508ed86385d77c3
#
_cell.length_a   1.000
_cell.length_b   1.000
_cell.length_c   1.000
_cell.angle_alpha   90.00
_cell.angle_beta   90.00
_cell.angle_gamma   90.00
#
_symmetry.space_group_name_H-M   'P 1'
#
loop_
_entity.id
_entity.type
_entity.pdbx_description
1 polymer ?
#
loop_
_entity_poly.entity_id
_entity_poly.type
_entity_poly.pdbx_seq_one_letter_code
_entity_poly.pdbx_strand_id
1 'polypeptide(L)'
;MTHTKAPITAEDTIRSWAGAVAACDIEAVCYADPLLVFDVVGQLQREGKALYRRAWEDEFFPWHGGTGKFALRELSVHAGGDIAFATGLLDCGGTEGGRPVEYTLRLTLGLTRTPDGRRIVHEHSSEPMPFDEKVEG
;
A
#
# COMPACT_ATOMS: atom_id res chain seq x y z
N MET A 1 -35.56 -16.04 1.59
CA MET A 1 -35.10 -14.67 1.78
C MET A 1 -33.65 -14.50 1.32
N THR A 2 -33.42 -13.49 0.54
CA THR A 2 -32.09 -13.26 -0.02
C THR A 2 -31.40 -12.18 0.79
N HIS A 3 -30.20 -12.47 1.23
CA HIS A 3 -29.38 -11.45 1.86
C HIS A 3 -28.60 -10.71 0.79
N THR A 4 -28.84 -9.42 0.69
CA THR A 4 -28.02 -8.58 -0.17
C THR A 4 -26.81 -8.15 0.61
N LYS A 5 -25.65 -8.59 0.17
CA LYS A 5 -24.39 -8.14 0.75
C LYS A 5 -24.22 -6.66 0.48
N ALA A 6 -23.83 -5.92 1.50
CA ALA A 6 -23.46 -4.52 1.30
C ALA A 6 -22.28 -4.45 0.30
N PRO A 7 -22.26 -3.48 -0.61
CA PRO A 7 -21.11 -3.30 -1.50
C PRO A 7 -19.83 -3.12 -0.71
N ILE A 8 -18.75 -3.70 -1.21
CA ILE A 8 -17.43 -3.50 -0.61
C ILE A 8 -17.00 -2.07 -0.87
N THR A 9 -16.75 -1.35 0.20
CA THR A 9 -16.33 0.05 0.10
C THR A 9 -14.86 0.17 -0.26
N ALA A 10 -14.44 1.35 -0.69
CA ALA A 10 -13.03 1.63 -0.93
C ALA A 10 -12.22 1.43 0.37
N GLU A 11 -12.77 1.83 1.49
CA GLU A 11 -12.10 1.61 2.78
C GLU A 11 -11.90 0.13 3.07
N ASP A 12 -12.91 -0.69 2.83
CA ASP A 12 -12.80 -2.15 3.02
C ASP A 12 -11.71 -2.74 2.14
N THR A 13 -11.64 -2.30 0.89
CA THR A 13 -10.61 -2.74 -0.06
C THR A 13 -9.21 -2.39 0.47
N ILE A 14 -9.03 -1.19 0.98
CA ILE A 14 -7.75 -0.73 1.50
C ILE A 14 -7.35 -1.50 2.76
N ARG A 15 -8.28 -1.72 3.67
CA ARG A 15 -8.00 -2.48 4.88
C ARG A 15 -7.69 -3.95 4.58
N SER A 16 -8.37 -4.51 3.59
CA SER A 16 -8.07 -5.86 3.10
C SER A 16 -6.65 -5.92 2.51
N TRP A 17 -6.26 -4.89 1.75
CA TRP A 17 -4.90 -4.77 1.22
C TRP A 17 -3.87 -4.77 2.34
N ALA A 18 -4.07 -3.94 3.35
CA ALA A 18 -3.13 -3.84 4.47
C ALA A 18 -3.01 -5.17 5.23
N GLY A 19 -4.13 -5.85 5.44
CA GLY A 19 -4.13 -7.16 6.10
C GLY A 19 -3.43 -8.23 5.28
N ALA A 20 -3.64 -8.24 3.96
CA ALA A 20 -2.99 -9.18 3.07
C ALA A 20 -1.48 -8.99 3.05
N VAL A 21 -1.01 -7.74 2.98
CA VAL A 21 0.42 -7.45 3.00
C VAL A 21 1.02 -7.82 4.36
N ALA A 22 0.34 -7.49 5.45
CA ALA A 22 0.82 -7.86 6.79
C ALA A 22 0.96 -9.38 6.95
N ALA A 23 0.11 -10.15 6.27
CA ALA A 23 0.16 -11.60 6.27
C ALA A 23 1.12 -12.17 5.21
N CYS A 24 1.79 -11.32 4.45
CA CYS A 24 2.65 -11.71 3.31
C CYS A 24 1.89 -12.54 2.27
N ASP A 25 0.63 -12.23 2.07
CA ASP A 25 -0.25 -12.93 1.13
C ASP A 25 -0.53 -12.05 -0.08
N ILE A 26 0.38 -12.07 -1.05
CA ILE A 26 0.26 -11.22 -2.24
C ILE A 26 -0.92 -11.63 -3.13
N GLU A 27 -1.34 -12.88 -3.06
CA GLU A 27 -2.47 -13.34 -3.86
C GLU A 27 -3.78 -12.69 -3.42
N ALA A 28 -3.88 -12.31 -2.16
CA ALA A 28 -5.09 -11.67 -1.62
C ALA A 28 -5.13 -10.16 -1.88
N VAL A 29 -4.07 -9.59 -2.46
CA VAL A 29 -4.01 -8.15 -2.72
C VAL A 29 -4.83 -7.79 -3.95
N CYS A 30 -5.65 -6.77 -3.82
CA CYS A 30 -6.61 -6.38 -4.84
C CYS A 30 -6.08 -5.28 -5.76
N TYR A 31 -5.02 -5.58 -6.49
CA TYR A 31 -4.50 -4.68 -7.52
C TYR A 31 -5.21 -4.91 -8.86
N ALA A 32 -5.45 -3.82 -9.58
CA ALA A 32 -5.88 -3.86 -10.97
C ALA A 32 -4.63 -3.88 -11.86
N ASP A 33 -4.85 -4.17 -13.14
CA ASP A 33 -3.83 -4.02 -14.16
C ASP A 33 -4.45 -3.23 -15.32
N PRO A 34 -3.82 -2.13 -15.78
CA PRO A 34 -2.48 -1.66 -15.41
C PRO A 34 -2.42 -1.03 -14.01
N LEU A 35 -1.26 -1.17 -13.39
CA LEU A 35 -0.97 -0.62 -12.07
C LEU A 35 0.26 0.27 -12.18
N LEU A 36 0.18 1.46 -11.58
CA LEU A 36 1.34 2.37 -11.52
C LEU A 36 1.70 2.60 -10.05
N VAL A 37 2.95 2.38 -9.71
CA VAL A 37 3.44 2.53 -8.35
C VAL A 37 4.62 3.50 -8.30
N PHE A 38 4.53 4.46 -7.39
CA PHE A 38 5.66 5.30 -7.00
C PHE A 38 6.09 4.82 -5.61
N ASP A 39 7.10 3.96 -5.62
CA ASP A 39 7.58 3.33 -4.39
C ASP A 39 8.61 4.22 -3.71
N VAL A 40 8.74 4.06 -2.41
CA VAL A 40 9.74 4.82 -1.63
C VAL A 40 11.16 4.32 -1.92
N VAL A 41 11.29 3.11 -2.45
CA VAL A 41 12.59 2.50 -2.78
C VAL A 41 12.59 2.00 -4.21
N GLY A 42 13.77 1.77 -4.73
CA GLY A 42 13.95 1.14 -6.03
C GLY A 42 13.81 2.11 -7.17
N GLN A 43 13.10 1.72 -8.19
CA GLN A 43 12.99 2.44 -9.45
C GLN A 43 12.16 3.71 -9.30
N LEU A 44 12.34 4.64 -10.23
CA LEU A 44 11.57 5.89 -10.27
C LEU A 44 10.07 5.60 -10.27
N GLN A 45 9.67 4.60 -11.02
CA GLN A 45 8.29 4.10 -10.98
C GLN A 45 8.28 2.62 -11.38
N ARG A 46 7.25 1.94 -10.94
CA ARG A 46 7.03 0.54 -11.27
C ARG A 46 5.69 0.43 -11.98
N GLU A 47 5.67 -0.26 -13.11
CA GLU A 47 4.47 -0.44 -13.91
C GLU A 47 4.13 -1.92 -14.01
N GLY A 48 2.85 -2.21 -13.84
CA GLY A 48 2.32 -3.55 -14.01
C GLY A 48 2.22 -4.34 -12.72
N LYS A 49 1.12 -5.05 -12.61
CA LYS A 49 0.77 -5.86 -11.45
C LYS A 49 1.80 -6.98 -11.22
N ALA A 50 2.22 -7.64 -12.30
CA ALA A 50 3.18 -8.74 -12.20
C ALA A 50 4.55 -8.28 -11.70
N LEU A 51 5.02 -7.11 -12.16
CA LEU A 51 6.28 -6.56 -11.72
C LEU A 51 6.21 -6.18 -10.24
N TYR A 52 5.12 -5.56 -9.83
CA TYR A 52 4.97 -5.14 -8.43
C TYR A 52 4.81 -6.34 -7.50
N ARG A 53 4.13 -7.37 -7.95
CA ARG A 53 4.04 -8.62 -7.20
C ARG A 53 5.44 -9.17 -6.88
N ARG A 54 6.34 -9.17 -7.86
CA ARG A 54 7.72 -9.62 -7.64
C ARG A 54 8.47 -8.74 -6.66
N ALA A 55 8.21 -7.44 -6.67
CA ALA A 55 8.81 -6.53 -5.70
C ALA A 55 8.40 -6.87 -4.28
N TRP A 56 7.13 -7.21 -4.05
CA TRP A 56 6.67 -7.68 -2.75
C TRP A 56 7.36 -8.98 -2.36
N GLU A 57 7.37 -9.97 -3.25
CA GLU A 57 7.91 -11.29 -2.96
C GLU A 57 9.43 -11.28 -2.76
N ASP A 58 10.15 -10.53 -3.57
CA ASP A 58 11.61 -10.57 -3.60
C ASP A 58 12.26 -9.52 -2.70
N GLU A 59 11.58 -8.42 -2.41
CA GLU A 59 12.15 -7.29 -1.68
C GLU A 59 11.48 -7.06 -0.33
N PHE A 60 10.16 -6.81 -0.34
CA PHE A 60 9.48 -6.41 0.87
C PHE A 60 9.30 -7.56 1.86
N PHE A 61 8.74 -8.67 1.42
CA PHE A 61 8.43 -9.79 2.32
C PHE A 61 9.67 -10.35 3.00
N PRO A 62 10.81 -10.54 2.30
CA PRO A 62 12.04 -10.95 2.98
C PRO A 62 12.51 -9.93 4.03
N TRP A 63 12.42 -8.65 3.71
CA TRP A 63 12.79 -7.59 4.65
C TRP A 63 11.85 -7.55 5.86
N HIS A 64 10.55 -7.63 5.62
CA HIS A 64 9.51 -7.62 6.65
C HIS A 64 9.59 -8.86 7.54
N GLY A 65 9.87 -10.01 6.97
CA GLY A 65 10.10 -11.25 7.70
C GLY A 65 8.86 -11.88 8.33
N GLY A 66 7.68 -11.38 8.03
CA GLY A 66 6.43 -11.88 8.60
C GLY A 66 6.21 -11.51 10.06
N THR A 67 7.21 -10.94 10.73
CA THR A 67 7.14 -10.55 12.14
C THR A 67 7.23 -9.05 12.34
N GLY A 68 7.52 -8.32 11.28
CA GLY A 68 7.59 -6.88 11.32
C GLY A 68 6.20 -6.26 11.38
N LYS A 69 6.18 -4.95 11.56
CA LYS A 69 4.94 -4.21 11.62
C LYS A 69 4.50 -3.78 10.22
N PHE A 70 3.21 -3.83 9.96
CA PHE A 70 2.61 -3.23 8.78
C PHE A 70 1.24 -2.71 9.18
N ALA A 71 1.19 -1.46 9.62
CA ALA A 71 0.00 -0.90 10.22
C ALA A 71 -0.36 0.43 9.56
N LEU A 72 -1.61 0.52 9.12
CA LEU A 72 -2.16 1.71 8.50
C LEU A 72 -2.87 2.55 9.55
N ARG A 73 -2.59 3.85 9.57
CA ARG A 73 -3.26 4.78 10.47
C ARG A 73 -3.59 6.09 9.76
N GLU A 74 -4.46 6.86 10.36
CA GLU A 74 -4.92 8.14 9.83
C GLU A 74 -5.46 8.02 8.41
N LEU A 75 -6.18 6.94 8.14
CA LEU A 75 -6.76 6.68 6.84
C LEU A 75 -7.92 7.64 6.56
N SER A 76 -7.85 8.30 5.42
CA SER A 76 -8.91 9.18 4.93
C SER A 76 -9.26 8.77 3.51
N VAL A 77 -10.53 8.46 3.27
CA VAL A 77 -10.99 7.95 1.96
C VAL A 77 -11.95 8.96 1.35
N HIS A 78 -11.73 9.27 0.08
CA HIS A 78 -12.60 10.11 -0.71
C HIS A 78 -13.10 9.32 -1.91
N ALA A 79 -14.38 9.00 -1.93
CA ALA A 79 -14.96 8.17 -2.97
C ALA A 79 -16.06 8.93 -3.71
N GLY A 80 -16.06 8.79 -5.03
CA GLY A 80 -17.10 9.35 -5.88
C GLY A 80 -17.27 8.48 -7.12
N GLY A 81 -18.49 7.96 -7.33
CA GLY A 81 -18.74 7.11 -8.49
C GLY A 81 -17.81 5.91 -8.55
N ASP A 82 -17.07 5.81 -9.65
CA ASP A 82 -16.20 4.67 -9.89
C ASP A 82 -14.78 4.89 -9.37
N ILE A 83 -14.43 6.09 -8.97
CA ILE A 83 -13.08 6.47 -8.58
C ILE A 83 -13.05 6.80 -7.10
N ALA A 84 -11.98 6.40 -6.44
CA ALA A 84 -11.71 6.78 -5.07
C ALA A 84 -10.22 7.04 -4.91
N PHE A 85 -9.87 7.90 -3.96
CA PHE A 85 -8.49 7.96 -3.50
C PHE A 85 -8.47 7.99 -1.98
N ALA A 86 -7.35 7.59 -1.44
CA ALA A 86 -7.17 7.58 0.01
C ALA A 86 -5.77 8.03 0.36
N THR A 87 -5.66 8.65 1.52
CA THR A 87 -4.37 9.00 2.10
C THR A 87 -4.27 8.36 3.48
N GLY A 88 -3.04 8.09 3.91
CA GLY A 88 -2.81 7.54 5.23
C GLY A 88 -1.34 7.54 5.57
N LEU A 89 -1.06 7.09 6.78
CA LEU A 89 0.31 6.83 7.22
C LEU A 89 0.47 5.33 7.42
N LEU A 90 1.62 4.83 7.04
CA LEU A 90 1.90 3.40 7.05
C LEU A 90 3.16 3.16 7.86
N ASP A 91 3.02 2.45 8.97
CA ASP A 91 4.17 2.07 9.79
C ASP A 91 4.63 0.69 9.34
N CYS A 92 5.82 0.63 8.77
CA CYS A 92 6.40 -0.61 8.22
C CYS A 92 7.61 -1.02 9.05
N GLY A 93 7.64 -2.26 9.49
CA GLY A 93 8.76 -2.83 10.22
C GLY A 93 9.40 -3.97 9.48
N GLY A 94 10.69 -4.10 9.65
CA GLY A 94 11.49 -5.14 9.04
C GLY A 94 12.81 -5.31 9.76
N THR A 95 13.76 -5.96 9.10
CA THR A 95 15.08 -6.22 9.67
C THR A 95 16.15 -5.77 8.70
N GLU A 96 17.11 -5.01 9.21
CA GLU A 96 18.26 -4.54 8.45
C GLU A 96 19.53 -4.77 9.27
N GLY A 97 20.50 -5.47 8.69
CA GLY A 97 21.72 -5.79 9.39
C GLY A 97 21.49 -6.57 10.68
N GLY A 98 20.48 -7.43 10.71
CA GLY A 98 20.13 -8.22 11.89
C GLY A 98 19.40 -7.45 12.97
N ARG A 99 19.04 -6.19 12.72
CA ARG A 99 18.34 -5.35 13.70
C ARG A 99 16.95 -5.00 13.24
N PRO A 100 15.96 -4.97 14.13
CA PRO A 100 14.64 -4.50 13.77
C PRO A 100 14.67 -3.00 13.45
N VAL A 101 14.01 -2.62 12.39
CA VAL A 101 13.85 -1.22 11.98
C VAL A 101 12.38 -0.95 11.70
N GLU A 102 11.99 0.32 11.79
CA GLU A 102 10.64 0.73 11.50
C GLU A 102 10.65 2.10 10.80
N TYR A 103 9.83 2.22 9.75
CA TYR A 103 9.67 3.46 9.00
C TYR A 103 8.20 3.84 8.97
N THR A 104 7.93 5.15 8.97
CA THR A 104 6.60 5.66 8.71
C THR A 104 6.60 6.29 7.34
N LEU A 105 5.71 5.80 6.48
CA LEU A 105 5.59 6.27 5.10
C LEU A 105 4.28 7.03 4.93
N ARG A 106 4.31 8.02 4.06
CA ARG A 106 3.09 8.65 3.57
C ARG A 106 2.55 7.80 2.44
N LEU A 107 1.28 7.49 2.49
CA LEU A 107 0.63 6.60 1.52
C LEU A 107 -0.52 7.31 0.84
N THR A 108 -0.58 7.18 -0.48
CA THR A 108 -1.75 7.55 -1.27
C THR A 108 -2.12 6.38 -2.17
N LEU A 109 -3.38 6.03 -2.20
CA LEU A 109 -3.90 4.96 -3.04
C LEU A 109 -4.98 5.52 -3.95
N GLY A 110 -4.92 5.15 -5.23
CA GLY A 110 -6.00 5.41 -6.18
C GLY A 110 -6.72 4.10 -6.47
N LEU A 111 -8.04 4.13 -6.47
CA LEU A 111 -8.86 2.95 -6.71
C LEU A 111 -9.84 3.21 -7.82
N THR A 112 -10.20 2.14 -8.53
CA THR A 112 -11.27 2.19 -9.53
C THR A 112 -12.20 1.01 -9.35
N ARG A 113 -13.43 1.16 -9.81
CA ARG A 113 -14.38 0.07 -9.85
C ARG A 113 -14.10 -0.77 -11.09
N THR A 114 -14.05 -2.08 -10.91
CA THR A 114 -13.91 -3.04 -12.01
C THR A 114 -15.08 -4.03 -11.92
N PRO A 115 -15.28 -4.88 -12.94
CA PRO A 115 -16.30 -5.93 -12.84
C PRO A 115 -16.11 -6.85 -11.63
N ASP A 116 -14.88 -6.97 -11.13
CA ASP A 116 -14.56 -7.81 -9.98
C ASP A 116 -14.60 -7.05 -8.65
N GLY A 117 -15.05 -5.81 -8.67
CA GLY A 117 -15.10 -4.94 -7.49
C GLY A 117 -14.08 -3.83 -7.56
N ARG A 118 -13.85 -3.17 -6.44
CA ARG A 118 -12.86 -2.09 -6.41
C ARG A 118 -11.46 -2.64 -6.36
N ARG A 119 -10.56 -2.02 -7.13
CA ARG A 119 -9.16 -2.44 -7.24
C ARG A 119 -8.26 -1.22 -7.14
N ILE A 120 -7.07 -1.41 -6.60
CA ILE A 120 -6.05 -0.38 -6.51
C ILE A 120 -5.34 -0.29 -7.85
N VAL A 121 -5.34 0.90 -8.45
CA VAL A 121 -4.70 1.18 -9.73
C VAL A 121 -3.45 2.03 -9.59
N HIS A 122 -3.27 2.66 -8.44
CA HIS A 122 -2.11 3.50 -8.15
C HIS A 122 -1.79 3.45 -6.68
N GLU A 123 -0.51 3.37 -6.38
CA GLU A 123 0.00 3.38 -5.03
C GLU A 123 1.22 4.30 -5.00
N HIS A 124 1.26 5.20 -4.03
CA HIS A 124 2.40 6.10 -3.85
C HIS A 124 2.77 6.11 -2.38
N SER A 125 3.98 5.68 -2.08
CA SER A 125 4.52 5.76 -0.73
C SER A 125 5.79 6.59 -0.75
N SER A 126 5.98 7.40 0.29
CA SER A 126 7.11 8.31 0.35
C SER A 126 7.48 8.61 1.79
N GLU A 127 8.73 9.06 1.96
CA GLU A 127 9.20 9.70 3.18
C GLU A 127 9.55 11.14 2.87
N PRO A 128 9.42 12.05 3.84
CA PRO A 128 9.95 13.39 3.64
C PRO A 128 11.47 13.31 3.43
N MET A 129 11.96 13.94 2.39
CA MET A 129 13.40 14.07 2.22
C MET A 129 13.96 14.91 3.36
N PRO A 130 15.08 14.49 3.99
CA PRO A 130 15.67 15.29 5.04
C PRO A 130 16.05 16.68 4.54
N PHE A 131 15.63 17.68 5.27
CA PHE A 131 16.02 19.05 4.97
C PHE A 131 17.17 19.44 5.89
N ASP A 132 18.11 20.25 5.37
CA ASP A 132 19.26 20.66 6.18
C ASP A 132 18.81 21.70 7.21
N GLU A 133 18.61 21.24 8.43
CA GLU A 133 18.15 22.08 9.53
C GLU A 133 19.11 23.21 9.89
N LYS A 134 20.38 23.07 9.49
CA LYS A 134 21.36 24.12 9.75
C LYS A 134 21.05 25.41 9.02
N VAL A 135 20.32 25.29 7.91
CA VAL A 135 19.93 26.46 7.11
C VAL A 135 18.95 27.31 7.88
N GLU A 136 18.25 26.77 8.81
CA GLU A 136 17.29 27.51 9.61
C GLU A 136 17.93 28.37 10.67
N GLY A 137 19.08 28.09 10.88
CA GLY A 137 20.07 28.82 11.71
C GLY A 137 19.71 29.75 12.64
#